data_8ac7b538d63ab53fd3b4acbc3534cd7c
#
_entry.id   8ac7b538d63ab53fd3b4acbc3534cd7c
#
_cell.length_a   1.000
_cell.length_b   1.000
_cell.length_c   1.000
_cell.angle_alpha   90.00
_cell.angle_beta   90.00
_cell.angle_gamma   90.00
#
_symmetry.space_group_name_H-M   'P 1'
#
loop_
_entity.id
_entity.type
_entity.pdbx_description
1 polymer ?
#
loop_
_entity_poly.entity_id
_entity_poly.type
_entity_poly.pdbx_seq_one_letter_code
_entity_poly.pdbx_strand_id
1 'polypeptide(L)'
;FEPKVPHQPCKWCHAKTACVKTKIKKCEICFKFFQNEQCLQNHKDNHKCIEYSFYCQKCKRHIVKRTMEEHKCNEYLCKGCNQYVLKPHNCFMAKTKLKQPSNKYVFFDFETTLDNQQKHIVNYGIAHYFDGEEQIFTNIDEFCNWAFDKKHNKYTFIAHNGKGYDFQFILEWLINHGIKPKLICNGNKIMELKVEKGYNIRFIDSLLFTLMPL
;
A
#
# COMPACT_ATOMS: atom_id res chain seq x y z
N PHE A 1 30.60 8.19 34.60
CA PHE A 1 30.02 7.83 33.29
C PHE A 1 28.90 8.80 32.99
N GLU A 2 29.20 9.88 32.27
CA GLU A 2 28.16 10.76 31.74
C GLU A 2 27.49 10.07 30.53
N PRO A 3 26.17 9.98 30.47
CA PRO A 3 25.49 9.41 29.33
C PRO A 3 25.76 10.30 28.12
N LYS A 4 26.40 9.75 27.08
CA LYS A 4 26.54 10.42 25.78
C LYS A 4 25.17 10.59 25.17
N VAL A 5 24.55 11.76 25.30
CA VAL A 5 23.34 12.13 24.58
C VAL A 5 23.69 12.10 23.09
N PRO A 6 22.97 11.33 22.25
CA PRO A 6 23.25 11.31 20.83
C PRO A 6 23.00 12.70 20.25
N HIS A 7 24.06 13.34 19.75
CA HIS A 7 23.96 14.63 19.09
C HIS A 7 23.17 14.50 17.80
N GLN A 8 21.94 15.00 17.79
CA GLN A 8 21.16 15.07 16.56
C GLN A 8 21.66 16.22 15.68
N PRO A 9 21.82 16.01 14.36
CA PRO A 9 22.22 17.08 13.46
C PRO A 9 21.16 18.18 13.40
N CYS A 10 21.60 19.41 13.16
CA CYS A 10 20.69 20.53 13.03
C CYS A 10 19.78 20.37 11.79
N LYS A 11 18.47 20.39 12.00
CA LYS A 11 17.46 20.21 10.92
C LYS A 11 17.48 21.34 9.88
N TRP A 12 18.05 22.50 10.21
CA TRP A 12 18.05 23.69 9.35
C TRP A 12 19.34 23.87 8.55
N CYS A 13 20.50 23.73 9.21
CA CYS A 13 21.81 23.92 8.56
C CYS A 13 22.60 22.62 8.37
N HIS A 14 22.09 21.50 8.85
CA HIS A 14 22.73 20.18 8.78
C HIS A 14 24.09 20.07 9.50
N ALA A 15 24.43 21.00 10.38
CA ALA A 15 25.59 20.88 11.25
C ALA A 15 25.48 19.64 12.14
N LYS A 16 26.65 19.07 12.53
CA LYS A 16 26.73 17.82 13.33
C LYS A 16 25.99 17.90 14.68
N THR A 17 25.84 19.11 15.21
CA THR A 17 25.13 19.40 16.47
C THR A 17 23.95 20.32 16.21
N ALA A 18 22.86 20.15 16.96
CA ALA A 18 21.68 21.01 16.84
C ALA A 18 22.02 22.46 17.28
N CYS A 19 21.62 23.43 16.47
CA CYS A 19 21.78 24.84 16.79
C CYS A 19 20.75 25.29 17.84
N VAL A 20 21.19 26.03 18.83
CA VAL A 20 20.32 26.61 19.86
C VAL A 20 19.48 27.73 19.25
N LYS A 21 18.17 27.73 19.53
CA LYS A 21 17.27 28.78 19.09
C LYS A 21 17.49 30.05 19.92
N THR A 22 18.02 31.11 19.30
CA THR A 22 18.18 32.43 19.93
C THR A 22 17.45 33.49 19.12
N LYS A 23 18.14 34.19 18.22
CA LYS A 23 17.57 35.20 17.34
C LYS A 23 17.46 34.62 15.92
N ILE A 24 16.23 34.40 15.45
CA ILE A 24 15.98 33.86 14.11
C ILE A 24 16.59 34.80 13.07
N LYS A 25 17.35 34.21 12.14
CA LYS A 25 17.97 34.88 11.00
C LYS A 25 17.41 34.35 9.69
N LYS A 26 17.31 35.25 8.71
CA LYS A 26 16.82 34.89 7.35
C LYS A 26 17.97 34.90 6.37
N CYS A 27 18.09 33.89 5.57
CA CYS A 27 19.03 33.89 4.45
C CYS A 27 18.49 34.79 3.33
N GLU A 28 19.29 35.78 2.89
CA GLU A 28 18.91 36.72 1.83
C GLU A 28 18.84 36.06 0.43
N ILE A 29 19.55 34.94 0.26
CA ILE A 29 19.62 34.22 -1.01
C ILE A 29 18.44 33.27 -1.19
N CYS A 30 18.21 32.35 -0.24
CA CYS A 30 17.16 31.34 -0.33
C CYS A 30 15.91 31.64 0.53
N PHE A 31 15.92 32.73 1.27
CA PHE A 31 14.84 33.26 2.13
C PHE A 31 14.38 32.32 3.24
N LYS A 32 15.10 31.22 3.50
CA LYS A 32 14.83 30.31 4.64
C LYS A 32 15.24 30.95 5.97
N PHE A 33 14.57 30.53 7.04
CA PHE A 33 14.84 30.99 8.40
C PHE A 33 15.73 30.00 9.14
N PHE A 34 16.69 30.54 9.95
CA PHE A 34 17.67 29.77 10.71
C PHE A 34 17.61 30.16 12.19
N GLN A 35 18.03 29.26 13.09
CA GLN A 35 17.84 29.38 14.53
C GLN A 35 18.64 30.52 15.15
N ASN A 36 19.81 30.85 14.59
CA ASN A 36 20.71 31.92 15.03
C ASN A 36 21.69 32.26 13.90
N GLU A 37 22.59 33.20 14.14
CA GLU A 37 23.62 33.63 13.20
C GLU A 37 24.56 32.48 12.79
N GLN A 38 25.03 31.66 13.75
CA GLN A 38 25.90 30.53 13.47
C GLN A 38 25.19 29.47 12.57
N CYS A 39 23.90 29.24 12.83
CA CYS A 39 23.10 28.37 12.00
C CYS A 39 22.97 28.89 10.56
N LEU A 40 22.82 30.19 10.38
CA LEU A 40 22.81 30.83 9.07
C LEU A 40 24.19 30.76 8.39
N GLN A 41 25.27 30.97 9.15
CA GLN A 41 26.63 30.85 8.63
C GLN A 41 26.95 29.45 8.16
N ASN A 42 26.66 28.43 8.98
CA ASN A 42 26.80 27.03 8.60
C ASN A 42 26.00 26.65 7.32
N HIS A 43 24.83 27.27 7.13
CA HIS A 43 24.05 27.12 5.91
C HIS A 43 24.74 27.75 4.69
N LYS A 44 25.33 28.95 4.85
CA LYS A 44 26.08 29.61 3.79
C LYS A 44 27.33 28.84 3.40
N ASP A 45 28.08 28.34 4.39
CA ASP A 45 29.32 27.59 4.21
C ASP A 45 29.09 26.26 3.46
N ASN A 46 27.94 25.64 3.70
CA ASN A 46 27.54 24.41 3.00
C ASN A 46 27.09 24.63 1.54
N HIS A 47 27.08 25.85 1.03
CA HIS A 47 26.77 26.28 -0.37
C HIS A 47 25.49 25.68 -1.01
N LYS A 48 24.59 25.12 -0.22
CA LYS A 48 23.43 24.39 -0.74
C LYS A 48 22.23 25.26 -1.10
N CYS A 49 22.18 26.54 -0.68
CA CYS A 49 20.99 27.36 -0.92
C CYS A 49 20.83 27.78 -2.39
N ILE A 50 21.93 27.87 -3.15
CA ILE A 50 21.91 28.27 -4.57
C ILE A 50 21.68 27.06 -5.47
N GLU A 51 22.14 25.87 -5.05
CA GLU A 51 22.10 24.67 -5.91
C GLU A 51 20.72 24.03 -6.04
N TYR A 52 19.86 24.16 -5.02
CA TYR A 52 18.64 23.35 -4.94
C TYR A 52 17.33 24.12 -4.97
N SER A 53 17.30 25.42 -4.70
CA SER A 53 16.06 26.20 -4.76
C SER A 53 16.28 27.70 -4.93
N PHE A 54 15.34 28.38 -5.58
CA PHE A 54 15.26 29.83 -5.60
C PHE A 54 13.92 30.29 -5.02
N TYR A 55 13.88 31.54 -4.54
CA TYR A 55 12.64 32.14 -4.05
C TYR A 55 12.01 33.00 -5.14
N CYS A 56 10.82 32.62 -5.57
CA CYS A 56 10.07 33.41 -6.54
C CYS A 56 9.38 34.61 -5.84
N GLN A 57 9.78 35.82 -6.15
CA GLN A 57 9.21 37.04 -5.60
C GLN A 57 7.73 37.22 -5.98
N LYS A 58 7.33 36.77 -7.16
CA LYS A 58 5.96 36.91 -7.69
C LYS A 58 4.95 36.00 -6.95
N CYS A 59 5.28 34.71 -6.78
CA CYS A 59 4.38 33.77 -6.07
C CYS A 59 4.75 33.53 -4.61
N LYS A 60 5.81 34.16 -4.11
CA LYS A 60 6.33 34.05 -2.72
C LYS A 60 6.59 32.61 -2.25
N ARG A 61 7.06 31.74 -3.16
CA ARG A 61 7.35 30.33 -2.88
C ARG A 61 8.80 29.98 -3.19
N HIS A 62 9.33 28.99 -2.46
CA HIS A 62 10.61 28.36 -2.79
C HIS A 62 10.38 27.31 -3.87
N ILE A 63 11.12 27.46 -4.98
CA ILE A 63 11.04 26.60 -6.15
C ILE A 63 12.32 25.77 -6.24
N VAL A 64 12.21 24.46 -6.46
CA VAL A 64 13.36 23.57 -6.62
C VAL A 64 14.04 23.83 -7.97
N LYS A 65 15.37 23.93 -8.01
CA LYS A 65 16.15 24.33 -9.20
C LYS A 65 15.85 23.51 -10.45
N ARG A 66 15.64 22.20 -10.33
CA ARG A 66 15.29 21.32 -11.46
C ARG A 66 13.95 21.63 -12.13
N THR A 67 13.08 22.42 -11.46
CA THR A 67 11.79 22.87 -12.01
C THR A 67 11.80 24.38 -12.31
N MET A 68 12.98 25.00 -12.25
CA MET A 68 13.14 26.46 -12.38
C MET A 68 12.79 26.95 -13.78
N GLU A 69 13.23 26.24 -14.81
CA GLU A 69 12.98 26.57 -16.21
C GLU A 69 11.52 26.43 -16.61
N GLU A 70 10.78 25.55 -15.89
CA GLU A 70 9.36 25.29 -16.11
C GLU A 70 8.44 26.03 -15.12
N HIS A 71 9.00 26.85 -14.20
CA HIS A 71 8.22 27.49 -13.17
C HIS A 71 7.26 28.53 -13.73
N LYS A 72 5.98 28.26 -13.68
CA LYS A 72 4.90 29.23 -13.90
C LYS A 72 4.28 29.61 -12.57
N CYS A 73 4.26 30.92 -12.29
CA CYS A 73 3.70 31.41 -11.04
C CYS A 73 2.21 31.06 -10.90
N ASN A 74 1.79 30.67 -9.68
CA ASN A 74 0.43 30.28 -9.32
C ASN A 74 -0.02 28.90 -9.85
N GLU A 75 0.85 28.13 -10.52
CA GLU A 75 0.53 26.73 -10.78
C GLU A 75 0.55 25.90 -9.49
N TYR A 76 -0.32 24.93 -9.42
CA TYR A 76 -0.36 23.91 -8.39
C TYR A 76 -0.51 22.53 -9.02
N LEU A 77 0.03 21.51 -8.35
CA LEU A 77 -0.17 20.12 -8.77
C LEU A 77 -1.61 19.71 -8.47
N CYS A 78 -2.39 19.47 -9.51
CA CYS A 78 -3.74 18.94 -9.36
C CYS A 78 -3.66 17.45 -9.01
N LYS A 79 -4.21 17.08 -7.85
CA LYS A 79 -4.23 15.67 -7.41
C LYS A 79 -5.18 14.79 -8.24
N GLY A 80 -6.12 15.37 -8.98
CA GLY A 80 -7.05 14.65 -9.84
C GLY A 80 -6.42 14.21 -11.17
N CYS A 81 -5.74 15.13 -11.88
CA CYS A 81 -5.11 14.83 -13.17
C CYS A 81 -3.59 14.67 -13.10
N ASN A 82 -2.97 14.91 -11.94
CA ASN A 82 -1.53 14.86 -11.69
C ASN A 82 -0.69 15.79 -12.61
N GLN A 83 -1.28 16.91 -13.00
CA GLN A 83 -0.64 17.94 -13.82
C GLN A 83 -0.49 19.27 -13.06
N TYR A 84 0.52 20.07 -13.40
CA TYR A 84 0.63 21.45 -12.92
C TYR A 84 -0.32 22.34 -13.71
N VAL A 85 -1.23 23.03 -12.98
CA VAL A 85 -2.31 23.79 -13.57
C VAL A 85 -2.54 25.12 -12.86
N LEU A 86 -3.09 26.11 -13.55
CA LEU A 86 -3.50 27.39 -12.98
C LEU A 86 -4.93 27.30 -12.41
N LYS A 87 -5.24 28.14 -11.41
CA LYS A 87 -6.62 28.32 -10.94
C LYS A 87 -7.36 29.36 -11.78
N PRO A 88 -8.65 29.18 -12.09
CA PRO A 88 -9.48 27.99 -11.82
C PRO A 88 -9.10 26.83 -12.74
N HIS A 89 -9.14 25.59 -12.24
CA HIS A 89 -8.89 24.38 -13.00
C HIS A 89 -10.07 23.42 -12.88
N ASN A 90 -10.75 23.20 -13.99
CA ASN A 90 -11.80 22.19 -14.09
C ASN A 90 -11.15 20.84 -14.38
N CYS A 91 -10.90 20.08 -13.32
CA CYS A 91 -10.28 18.77 -13.43
C CYS A 91 -11.33 17.72 -13.78
N PHE A 92 -11.29 17.23 -15.00
CA PHE A 92 -12.01 16.01 -15.37
C PHE A 92 -11.16 14.81 -14.97
N MET A 93 -11.80 13.73 -14.51
CA MET A 93 -11.09 12.48 -14.20
C MET A 93 -10.33 12.02 -15.43
N ALA A 94 -9.00 11.97 -15.33
CA ALA A 94 -8.18 11.39 -16.38
C ALA A 94 -8.54 9.91 -16.54
N LYS A 95 -8.65 9.43 -17.78
CA LYS A 95 -8.81 8.01 -18.09
C LYS A 95 -7.68 7.24 -17.37
N THR A 96 -8.02 6.45 -16.36
CA THR A 96 -7.04 5.56 -15.75
C THR A 96 -6.54 4.59 -16.82
N LYS A 97 -5.22 4.44 -16.93
CA LYS A 97 -4.66 3.39 -17.78
C LYS A 97 -5.30 2.07 -17.37
N LEU A 98 -5.95 1.41 -18.30
CA LEU A 98 -6.48 0.07 -18.07
C LEU A 98 -5.33 -0.80 -17.59
N LYS A 99 -5.47 -1.38 -16.42
CA LYS A 99 -4.53 -2.39 -15.97
C LYS A 99 -4.66 -3.58 -16.91
N GLN A 100 -3.53 -4.15 -17.32
CA GLN A 100 -3.55 -5.40 -18.08
C GLN A 100 -4.31 -6.46 -17.24
N PRO A 101 -5.17 -7.26 -17.88
CA PRO A 101 -5.83 -8.39 -17.21
C PRO A 101 -4.78 -9.26 -16.52
N SER A 102 -5.09 -9.75 -15.35
CA SER A 102 -4.24 -10.71 -14.65
C SER A 102 -4.76 -12.12 -14.92
N ASN A 103 -3.87 -13.07 -15.15
CA ASN A 103 -4.22 -14.50 -15.26
C ASN A 103 -4.06 -15.22 -13.90
N LYS A 104 -3.77 -14.46 -12.82
CA LYS A 104 -3.54 -15.01 -11.48
C LYS A 104 -4.86 -15.24 -10.74
N TYR A 105 -5.69 -16.06 -11.32
CA TYR A 105 -6.95 -16.49 -10.73
C TYR A 105 -6.99 -18.01 -10.62
N VAL A 106 -7.56 -18.49 -9.53
CA VAL A 106 -7.90 -19.89 -9.29
C VAL A 106 -9.34 -19.91 -8.83
N PHE A 107 -10.16 -20.71 -9.50
CA PHE A 107 -11.52 -21.01 -9.06
C PHE A 107 -11.47 -22.30 -8.25
N PHE A 108 -12.25 -22.39 -7.17
CA PHE A 108 -12.27 -23.59 -6.35
C PHE A 108 -13.64 -23.80 -5.73
N ASP A 109 -13.88 -25.04 -5.33
CA ASP A 109 -15.09 -25.46 -4.66
C ASP A 109 -14.80 -26.65 -3.74
N PHE A 110 -15.56 -26.78 -2.63
CA PHE A 110 -15.41 -27.88 -1.67
C PHE A 110 -16.69 -28.64 -1.50
N GLU A 111 -16.55 -29.97 -1.44
CA GLU A 111 -17.58 -30.89 -0.95
C GLU A 111 -17.20 -31.39 0.43
N THR A 112 -18.23 -31.65 1.27
CA THR A 112 -18.01 -32.10 2.65
C THR A 112 -18.89 -33.29 3.00
N THR A 113 -18.41 -34.05 3.97
CA THR A 113 -19.19 -35.04 4.72
C THR A 113 -19.34 -34.63 6.17
N LEU A 114 -20.32 -35.16 6.85
CA LEU A 114 -20.47 -35.01 8.28
C LEU A 114 -19.65 -36.07 9.01
N ASP A 115 -18.92 -35.65 10.02
CA ASP A 115 -18.26 -36.57 10.94
C ASP A 115 -19.25 -37.13 12.00
N ASN A 116 -18.74 -37.95 12.91
CA ASN A 116 -19.52 -38.52 14.01
C ASN A 116 -20.08 -37.49 14.99
N GLN A 117 -19.56 -36.25 14.96
CA GLN A 117 -20.00 -35.13 15.80
C GLN A 117 -20.90 -34.14 15.05
N GLN A 118 -21.37 -34.49 13.87
CA GLN A 118 -22.17 -33.65 12.95
C GLN A 118 -21.42 -32.40 12.49
N LYS A 119 -20.08 -32.41 12.47
CA LYS A 119 -19.24 -31.34 11.92
C LYS A 119 -18.96 -31.63 10.45
N HIS A 120 -19.08 -30.61 9.61
CA HIS A 120 -18.66 -30.69 8.21
C HIS A 120 -17.14 -30.82 8.08
N ILE A 121 -16.69 -31.81 7.35
CA ILE A 121 -15.28 -32.05 7.02
C ILE A 121 -15.15 -32.08 5.51
N VAL A 122 -14.22 -31.28 4.96
CA VAL A 122 -13.89 -31.30 3.52
C VAL A 122 -13.31 -32.67 3.17
N ASN A 123 -13.97 -33.37 2.28
CA ASN A 123 -13.56 -34.67 1.78
C ASN A 123 -13.25 -34.69 0.28
N TYR A 124 -13.62 -33.62 -0.42
CA TYR A 124 -13.28 -33.41 -1.81
C TYR A 124 -13.15 -31.90 -2.06
N GLY A 125 -12.15 -31.50 -2.81
CA GLY A 125 -11.96 -30.15 -3.27
C GLY A 125 -11.39 -30.14 -4.67
N ILE A 126 -11.81 -29.19 -5.48
CA ILE A 126 -11.27 -28.96 -6.81
C ILE A 126 -10.81 -27.52 -6.93
N ALA A 127 -9.69 -27.31 -7.59
CA ALA A 127 -9.21 -25.99 -7.96
C ALA A 127 -8.85 -25.97 -9.43
N HIS A 128 -9.25 -24.90 -10.11
CA HIS A 128 -9.07 -24.71 -11.54
C HIS A 128 -8.37 -23.38 -11.80
N TYR A 129 -7.20 -23.42 -12.42
CA TYR A 129 -6.51 -22.21 -12.83
C TYR A 129 -7.21 -21.55 -14.02
N PHE A 130 -6.98 -20.26 -14.19
CA PHE A 130 -7.56 -19.49 -15.30
C PHE A 130 -7.12 -20.01 -16.69
N ASP A 131 -5.97 -20.67 -16.78
CA ASP A 131 -5.41 -21.25 -18.01
C ASP A 131 -5.86 -22.71 -18.29
N GLY A 132 -6.66 -23.28 -17.39
CA GLY A 132 -7.30 -24.58 -17.59
C GLY A 132 -6.67 -25.76 -16.84
N GLU A 133 -5.58 -25.53 -16.08
CA GLU A 133 -5.00 -26.59 -15.24
C GLU A 133 -5.89 -26.85 -14.01
N GLU A 134 -6.10 -28.12 -13.67
CA GLU A 134 -6.92 -28.56 -12.54
C GLU A 134 -6.09 -29.25 -11.47
N GLN A 135 -6.52 -29.10 -10.20
CA GLN A 135 -5.95 -29.78 -9.06
C GLN A 135 -7.08 -30.29 -8.15
N ILE A 136 -7.01 -31.56 -7.75
CA ILE A 136 -7.99 -32.21 -6.88
C ILE A 136 -7.34 -32.44 -5.50
N PHE A 137 -8.15 -32.32 -4.46
CA PHE A 137 -7.76 -32.47 -3.05
C PHE A 137 -8.74 -33.37 -2.32
N THR A 138 -8.26 -34.14 -1.35
CA THR A 138 -9.06 -35.05 -0.55
C THR A 138 -9.39 -34.50 0.84
N ASN A 139 -8.77 -33.36 1.22
CA ASN A 139 -8.97 -32.70 2.50
C ASN A 139 -8.52 -31.23 2.45
N ILE A 140 -8.89 -30.49 3.49
CA ILE A 140 -8.56 -29.06 3.59
C ILE A 140 -7.07 -28.79 3.76
N ASP A 141 -6.31 -29.67 4.40
CA ASP A 141 -4.88 -29.51 4.61
C ASP A 141 -4.13 -29.55 3.27
N GLU A 142 -4.46 -30.50 2.40
CA GLU A 142 -3.88 -30.59 1.06
C GLU A 142 -4.14 -29.31 0.26
N PHE A 143 -5.39 -28.84 0.25
CA PHE A 143 -5.75 -27.61 -0.46
C PHE A 143 -5.00 -26.39 0.11
N CYS A 144 -5.01 -26.19 1.43
CA CYS A 144 -4.39 -25.02 2.04
C CYS A 144 -2.87 -25.05 1.89
N ASN A 145 -2.20 -26.19 2.07
CA ASN A 145 -0.76 -26.33 1.84
C ASN A 145 -0.38 -25.97 0.39
N TRP A 146 -1.19 -26.41 -0.57
CA TRP A 146 -1.01 -26.05 -1.97
C TRP A 146 -1.33 -24.59 -2.25
N ALA A 147 -2.45 -24.04 -1.74
CA ALA A 147 -2.88 -22.68 -1.99
C ALA A 147 -1.90 -21.65 -1.40
N PHE A 148 -1.33 -21.93 -0.24
CA PHE A 148 -0.36 -21.07 0.43
C PHE A 148 1.10 -21.34 0.03
N ASP A 149 1.33 -22.03 -1.10
CA ASP A 149 2.66 -22.12 -1.70
C ASP A 149 3.11 -20.77 -2.29
N LYS A 150 4.42 -20.51 -2.30
CA LYS A 150 5.01 -19.27 -2.84
C LYS A 150 4.68 -19.02 -4.32
N LYS A 151 4.41 -20.07 -5.09
CA LYS A 151 4.00 -19.97 -6.51
C LYS A 151 2.71 -19.18 -6.68
N HIS A 152 1.82 -19.19 -5.69
CA HIS A 152 0.55 -18.48 -5.70
C HIS A 152 0.65 -17.02 -5.18
N ASN A 153 1.83 -16.47 -5.04
CA ASN A 153 1.99 -15.07 -4.64
C ASN A 153 1.23 -14.14 -5.60
N LYS A 154 0.36 -13.29 -5.01
CA LYS A 154 -0.55 -12.36 -5.71
C LYS A 154 -1.69 -13.03 -6.48
N TYR A 155 -1.98 -14.29 -6.20
CA TYR A 155 -3.16 -14.94 -6.74
C TYR A 155 -4.44 -14.52 -6.01
N THR A 156 -5.54 -14.58 -6.75
CA THR A 156 -6.90 -14.43 -6.22
C THR A 156 -7.62 -15.74 -6.40
N PHE A 157 -8.04 -16.32 -5.30
CA PHE A 157 -8.86 -17.53 -5.24
C PHE A 157 -10.33 -17.14 -5.21
N ILE A 158 -11.15 -17.77 -6.01
CA ILE A 158 -12.56 -17.43 -6.22
C ILE A 158 -13.39 -18.67 -5.97
N ALA A 159 -14.31 -18.61 -5.01
CA ALA A 159 -15.34 -19.62 -4.81
C ALA A 159 -16.72 -19.02 -5.13
N HIS A 160 -17.68 -19.86 -5.48
CA HIS A 160 -19.07 -19.44 -5.63
C HIS A 160 -19.82 -19.68 -4.32
N ASN A 161 -20.39 -18.62 -3.71
CA ASN A 161 -20.97 -18.63 -2.37
C ASN A 161 -19.98 -18.99 -1.24
N GLY A 162 -18.69 -18.83 -1.49
CA GLY A 162 -17.63 -19.14 -0.53
C GLY A 162 -17.75 -18.39 0.80
N LYS A 163 -18.38 -17.20 0.80
CA LYS A 163 -18.68 -16.43 2.02
C LYS A 163 -19.56 -17.15 3.03
N GLY A 164 -20.38 -18.08 2.56
CA GLY A 164 -21.29 -18.85 3.39
C GLY A 164 -20.73 -20.18 3.85
N TYR A 165 -19.70 -20.69 3.16
CA TYR A 165 -19.26 -22.07 3.30
C TYR A 165 -17.72 -22.24 3.22
N ASP A 166 -17.12 -22.21 2.03
CA ASP A 166 -15.73 -22.60 1.80
C ASP A 166 -14.72 -21.81 2.65
N PHE A 167 -14.96 -20.52 2.82
CA PHE A 167 -14.03 -19.66 3.55
C PHE A 167 -13.93 -19.96 5.04
N GLN A 168 -14.93 -20.64 5.60
CA GLN A 168 -14.91 -21.06 7.01
C GLN A 168 -13.82 -22.11 7.24
N PHE A 169 -13.70 -23.10 6.35
CA PHE A 169 -12.67 -24.15 6.43
C PHE A 169 -11.27 -23.57 6.28
N ILE A 170 -11.09 -22.63 5.34
CA ILE A 170 -9.82 -21.95 5.13
C ILE A 170 -9.46 -21.08 6.34
N LEU A 171 -10.43 -20.38 6.92
CA LEU A 171 -10.21 -19.55 8.13
C LEU A 171 -9.83 -20.42 9.32
N GLU A 172 -10.53 -21.53 9.56
CA GLU A 172 -10.23 -22.48 10.63
C GLU A 172 -8.80 -23.02 10.47
N TRP A 173 -8.43 -23.42 9.25
CA TRP A 173 -7.08 -23.89 8.95
C TRP A 173 -6.02 -22.83 9.25
N LEU A 174 -6.21 -21.60 8.80
CA LEU A 174 -5.28 -20.48 9.05
C LEU A 174 -5.09 -20.21 10.55
N ILE A 175 -6.18 -20.21 11.33
CA ILE A 175 -6.12 -20.00 12.77
C ILE A 175 -5.31 -21.12 13.44
N ASN A 176 -5.56 -22.37 13.09
CA ASN A 176 -4.87 -23.52 13.64
C ASN A 176 -3.36 -23.54 13.31
N HIS A 177 -2.95 -22.89 12.20
CA HIS A 177 -1.56 -22.75 11.81
C HIS A 177 -0.92 -21.40 12.24
N GLY A 178 -1.62 -20.62 13.09
CA GLY A 178 -1.11 -19.35 13.61
C GLY A 178 -0.97 -18.24 12.57
N ILE A 179 -1.63 -18.37 11.41
CA ILE A 179 -1.61 -17.39 10.33
C ILE A 179 -2.80 -16.45 10.52
N LYS A 180 -2.52 -15.15 10.70
CA LYS A 180 -3.57 -14.14 10.90
C LYS A 180 -3.98 -13.52 9.56
N PRO A 181 -5.19 -13.82 9.04
CA PRO A 181 -5.72 -13.16 7.85
C PRO A 181 -6.29 -11.77 8.17
N LYS A 182 -6.43 -10.95 7.15
CA LYS A 182 -7.33 -9.79 7.15
C LYS A 182 -8.67 -10.22 6.58
N LEU A 183 -9.74 -9.88 7.28
CA LEU A 183 -11.10 -10.25 6.88
C LEU A 183 -11.92 -9.00 6.60
N ILE A 184 -12.76 -9.07 5.56
CA ILE A 184 -13.90 -8.19 5.35
C ILE A 184 -15.15 -9.04 5.54
N CYS A 185 -15.95 -8.72 6.54
CA CYS A 185 -17.14 -9.49 6.90
C CYS A 185 -18.40 -8.63 6.79
N ASN A 186 -19.52 -9.30 6.49
CA ASN A 186 -20.87 -8.75 6.65
C ASN A 186 -21.65 -9.71 7.57
N GLY A 187 -21.82 -9.32 8.84
CA GLY A 187 -22.27 -10.22 9.88
C GLY A 187 -21.28 -11.38 10.07
N ASN A 188 -21.79 -12.61 9.99
CA ASN A 188 -20.98 -13.84 10.07
C ASN A 188 -20.44 -14.35 8.70
N LYS A 189 -20.71 -13.60 7.60
CA LYS A 189 -20.27 -13.99 6.26
C LYS A 189 -18.94 -13.32 5.90
N ILE A 190 -17.96 -14.10 5.48
CA ILE A 190 -16.64 -13.63 5.07
C ILE A 190 -16.71 -13.21 3.59
N MET A 191 -16.69 -11.90 3.33
CA MET A 191 -16.75 -11.35 1.98
C MET A 191 -15.41 -11.41 1.26
N GLU A 192 -14.32 -11.17 2.01
CA GLU A 192 -12.94 -11.31 1.54
C GLU A 192 -12.06 -11.82 2.68
N LEU A 193 -11.20 -12.76 2.37
CA LEU A 193 -10.14 -13.24 3.25
C LEU A 193 -8.79 -12.98 2.56
N LYS A 194 -7.88 -12.26 3.23
CA LYS A 194 -6.59 -11.90 2.65
C LYS A 194 -5.44 -12.25 3.59
N VAL A 195 -4.42 -12.93 3.06
CA VAL A 195 -3.18 -13.24 3.76
C VAL A 195 -2.05 -12.45 3.12
N GLU A 196 -1.54 -11.40 3.81
CA GLU A 196 -0.55 -10.49 3.24
C GLU A 196 0.90 -10.93 3.50
N LYS A 197 1.21 -11.30 4.76
CA LYS A 197 2.59 -11.63 5.15
C LYS A 197 3.06 -12.92 4.49
N GLY A 198 4.01 -12.79 3.57
CA GLY A 198 4.67 -13.92 2.91
C GLY A 198 3.94 -14.47 1.68
N TYR A 199 2.64 -14.26 1.55
CA TYR A 199 1.80 -14.89 0.53
C TYR A 199 1.15 -13.91 -0.44
N ASN A 200 0.60 -12.77 0.02
CA ASN A 200 -0.21 -11.82 -0.77
C ASN A 200 -1.36 -12.49 -1.55
N ILE A 201 -2.01 -13.46 -0.93
CA ILE A 201 -3.12 -14.21 -1.47
C ILE A 201 -4.43 -13.64 -0.93
N ARG A 202 -5.47 -13.65 -1.75
CA ARG A 202 -6.82 -13.31 -1.30
C ARG A 202 -7.85 -14.28 -1.84
N PHE A 203 -8.89 -14.49 -1.05
CA PHE A 203 -10.06 -15.29 -1.39
C PHE A 203 -11.26 -14.35 -1.48
N ILE A 204 -12.03 -14.45 -2.54
CA ILE A 204 -13.23 -13.65 -2.80
C ILE A 204 -14.37 -14.52 -3.28
N ASP A 205 -15.60 -14.07 -3.01
CA ASP A 205 -16.82 -14.76 -3.40
C ASP A 205 -17.34 -14.18 -4.71
N SER A 206 -17.51 -15.03 -5.73
CA SER A 206 -18.05 -14.63 -7.04
C SER A 206 -19.50 -14.17 -6.95
N LEU A 207 -20.28 -14.67 -5.98
CA LEU A 207 -21.67 -14.26 -5.76
C LEU A 207 -21.80 -12.77 -5.38
N LEU A 208 -20.68 -12.09 -5.01
CA LEU A 208 -20.65 -10.64 -4.79
C LEU A 208 -20.73 -9.85 -6.11
N PHE A 209 -20.38 -10.47 -7.22
CA PHE A 209 -20.29 -9.84 -8.54
C PHE A 209 -21.33 -10.41 -9.51
N THR A 210 -21.66 -11.68 -9.37
CA THR A 210 -22.65 -12.40 -10.18
C THR A 210 -23.73 -12.95 -9.24
N LEU A 211 -24.88 -12.30 -9.20
CA LEU A 211 -26.00 -12.67 -8.32
C LEU A 211 -26.82 -13.87 -8.81
N MET A 212 -26.33 -14.62 -9.77
CA MET A 212 -27.00 -15.81 -10.30
C MET A 212 -26.42 -17.07 -9.65
N PRO A 213 -27.26 -18.08 -9.34
CA PRO A 213 -26.77 -19.42 -9.02
C PRO A 213 -25.99 -20.00 -10.21
N LEU A 214 -25.07 -20.91 -9.92
CA LEU A 214 -24.38 -21.70 -10.95
C LEU A 214 -25.35 -22.67 -11.64
#